data_8ab65256f7cdf766c8bbe781fec8196d
#
_entry.id   8ab65256f7cdf766c8bbe781fec8196d
#
_cell.length_a   1.000
_cell.length_b   1.000
_cell.length_c   1.000
_cell.angle_alpha   90.00
_cell.angle_beta   90.00
_cell.angle_gamma   90.00
#
_symmetry.space_group_name_H-M   'P 1'
#
loop_
_entity.id
_entity.type
_entity.pdbx_description
1 polymer ?
#
loop_
_entity_poly.entity_id
_entity_poly.type
_entity_poly.pdbx_seq_one_letter_code
_entity_poly.pdbx_strand_id
1 'polypeptide(L)'
;MEIGRIQGCTRVIGRSQGYYGLPLRDIVINDTVTGPETPAMETAWLPTPEELAALNAGAPIILRVCGTGHPPVMIYTGDVPA
;
A
#
# COMPACT_ATOMS: atom_id res chain seq x y z
N MET A 1 -5.22 -7.68 2.55
CA MET A 1 -4.52 -7.13 3.74
C MET A 1 -5.31 -6.01 4.33
N GLU A 2 -5.25 -5.88 5.62
CA GLU A 2 -5.92 -4.78 6.29
C GLU A 2 -5.09 -3.51 6.22
N ILE A 3 -5.76 -2.37 6.16
CA ILE A 3 -5.11 -1.08 6.19
C ILE A 3 -4.55 -0.84 7.60
N GLY A 4 -3.24 -0.63 7.69
CA GLY A 4 -2.58 -0.24 8.94
C GLY A 4 -2.44 1.28 9.03
N ARG A 5 -2.21 1.77 10.25
CA ARG A 5 -1.86 3.17 10.45
C ARG A 5 -0.35 3.28 10.54
N ILE A 6 0.28 3.79 9.50
CA ILE A 6 1.73 3.96 9.47
C ILE A 6 2.20 4.93 10.57
N GLN A 7 3.29 4.59 11.23
CA GLN A 7 3.90 5.48 12.20
C GLN A 7 4.33 6.77 11.51
N GLY A 8 4.02 7.91 12.12
CA GLY A 8 4.30 9.21 11.51
C GLY A 8 3.30 9.58 10.40
N CYS A 9 2.09 9.02 10.43
CA CYS A 9 1.03 9.35 9.49
C CYS A 9 0.84 10.87 9.39
N THR A 10 0.86 11.41 8.17
CA THR A 10 0.71 12.84 7.91
C THR A 10 -0.69 13.21 7.46
N ARG A 11 -1.41 12.30 6.79
CA ARG A 11 -2.78 12.53 6.33
C ARG A 11 -3.49 11.21 6.01
N VAL A 12 -4.80 11.29 5.85
CA VAL A 12 -5.65 10.16 5.46
C VAL A 12 -6.36 10.54 4.16
N ILE A 13 -6.24 9.72 3.13
CA ILE A 13 -6.85 9.96 1.82
C ILE A 13 -8.00 9.00 1.54
N GLY A 14 -8.87 9.36 0.60
CA GLY A 14 -9.91 8.49 0.06
C GLY A 14 -11.27 8.59 0.75
N ARG A 15 -11.38 9.18 1.93
CA ARG A 15 -12.66 9.28 2.65
C ARG A 15 -13.70 10.12 1.90
N SER A 16 -13.27 11.23 1.30
CA SER A 16 -14.15 12.12 0.54
C SER A 16 -14.70 11.46 -0.72
N GLN A 17 -14.07 10.38 -1.19
CA GLN A 17 -14.51 9.62 -2.36
C GLN A 17 -15.29 8.36 -1.99
N GLY A 18 -15.65 8.19 -0.71
CA GLY A 18 -16.44 7.03 -0.26
C GLY A 18 -15.63 5.80 0.13
N TYR A 19 -14.31 5.89 0.18
CA TYR A 19 -13.45 4.80 0.64
C TYR A 19 -13.24 4.86 2.16
N TYR A 20 -12.71 3.78 2.75
CA TYR A 20 -12.47 3.71 4.20
C TYR A 20 -11.45 4.71 4.71
N GLY A 21 -10.66 5.26 3.85
CA GLY A 21 -9.56 6.11 4.23
C GLY A 21 -8.25 5.32 4.35
N LEU A 22 -7.20 5.86 3.76
CA LEU A 22 -5.88 5.26 3.74
C LEU A 22 -4.91 6.20 4.45
N PRO A 23 -4.50 5.88 5.69
CA PRO A 23 -3.46 6.63 6.36
C PRO A 23 -2.15 6.53 5.60
N LEU A 24 -1.49 7.66 5.38
CA LEU A 24 -0.21 7.67 4.67
C LEU A 24 0.78 8.61 5.35
N ARG A 25 2.04 8.41 5.01
CA ARG A 25 3.13 9.26 5.43
C ARG A 25 3.78 9.87 4.20
N ASP A 26 3.77 11.20 4.11
CA ASP A 26 4.48 11.92 3.07
C ASP A 26 5.97 11.97 3.43
N ILE A 27 6.81 11.64 2.45
CA ILE A 27 8.27 11.63 2.60
C ILE A 27 8.92 12.25 1.38
N VAL A 28 10.20 12.52 1.49
CA VAL A 28 11.05 12.94 0.38
C VAL A 28 12.19 11.94 0.26
N ILE A 29 12.42 11.46 -0.95
CA ILE A 29 13.45 10.46 -1.22
C ILE A 29 14.42 10.94 -2.29
N ASN A 30 15.59 10.30 -2.37
CA ASN A 30 16.48 10.41 -3.52
C ASN A 30 16.20 9.22 -4.44
N ASP A 31 15.67 9.49 -5.61
CA ASP A 31 15.31 8.48 -6.59
C ASP A 31 16.27 8.48 -7.77
N THR A 32 16.60 7.30 -8.27
CA THR A 32 17.55 7.17 -9.37
C THR A 32 17.00 7.65 -10.72
N VAL A 33 15.67 7.69 -10.87
CA VAL A 33 15.01 8.11 -12.10
C VAL A 33 14.56 9.57 -12.02
N THR A 34 13.89 9.96 -10.92
CA THR A 34 13.31 11.30 -10.77
C THR A 34 14.22 12.29 -10.06
N GLY A 35 15.32 11.83 -9.49
CA GLY A 35 16.35 12.67 -8.89
C GLY A 35 16.21 12.86 -7.39
N PRO A 36 17.00 13.81 -6.82
CA PRO A 36 16.92 14.13 -5.40
C PRO A 36 15.63 14.88 -5.04
N GLU A 37 15.26 14.83 -3.76
CA GLU A 37 14.10 15.55 -3.22
C GLU A 37 12.79 15.19 -3.93
N THR A 38 12.64 13.92 -4.31
CA THR A 38 11.40 13.42 -4.93
C THR A 38 10.34 13.18 -3.85
N PRO A 39 9.15 13.81 -3.96
CA PRO A 39 8.04 13.50 -3.06
C PRO A 39 7.59 12.06 -3.24
N ALA A 40 7.31 11.39 -2.12
CA ALA A 40 6.79 10.03 -2.13
C ALA A 40 5.79 9.86 -0.98
N MET A 41 5.00 8.79 -1.06
CA MET A 41 4.00 8.45 -0.04
C MET A 41 4.20 7.00 0.38
N GLU A 42 4.10 6.75 1.67
CA GLU A 42 4.19 5.40 2.21
C GLU A 42 2.92 5.04 2.96
N THR A 43 2.52 3.79 2.87
CA THR A 43 1.36 3.23 3.56
C THR A 43 1.76 1.93 4.25
N ALA A 44 1.04 1.56 5.30
CA ALA A 44 1.28 0.33 6.03
C ALA A 44 0.11 -0.64 5.84
N TRP A 45 0.41 -1.91 5.65
CA TRP A 45 -0.56 -2.95 5.38
C TRP A 45 -0.30 -4.15 6.27
N LEU A 46 -1.36 -4.67 6.88
CA LEU A 46 -1.27 -5.76 7.84
C LEU A 46 -1.88 -7.03 7.23
N PRO A 47 -1.09 -8.10 7.04
CA PRO A 47 -1.64 -9.36 6.55
C PRO A 47 -2.55 -10.00 7.61
N THR A 48 -3.64 -10.62 7.16
CA THR A 48 -4.45 -11.48 8.01
C THR A 48 -3.70 -12.78 8.30
N PRO A 49 -4.12 -13.59 9.31
CA PRO A 49 -3.48 -14.88 9.56
C PRO A 49 -3.47 -15.80 8.33
N GLU A 50 -4.55 -15.82 7.55
CA GLU A 50 -4.64 -16.59 6.31
C GLU A 50 -3.67 -16.09 5.26
N GLU A 51 -3.57 -14.78 5.10
CA GLU A 51 -2.61 -14.15 4.17
C GLU A 51 -1.18 -14.43 4.60
N LEU A 52 -0.90 -14.34 5.89
CA LEU A 52 0.45 -14.61 6.41
C LEU A 52 0.85 -16.08 6.14
N ALA A 53 -0.06 -17.02 6.34
CA ALA A 53 0.18 -18.42 6.01
C ALA A 53 0.45 -18.60 4.51
N ALA A 54 -0.31 -17.93 3.65
CA ALA A 54 -0.12 -17.97 2.20
C ALA A 54 1.24 -17.38 1.80
N LEU A 55 1.65 -16.26 2.40
CA LEU A 55 2.95 -15.63 2.15
C LEU A 55 4.09 -16.58 2.54
N ASN A 56 3.98 -17.24 3.70
CA ASN A 56 4.96 -18.22 4.14
C ASN A 56 5.05 -19.43 3.19
N ALA A 57 3.96 -19.74 2.48
CA ALA A 57 3.91 -20.81 1.48
C ALA A 57 4.33 -20.32 0.09
N GLY A 58 4.81 -19.09 -0.06
CA GLY A 58 5.34 -18.55 -1.30
C GLY A 58 4.36 -17.74 -2.15
N ALA A 59 3.18 -17.41 -1.63
CA ALA A 59 2.24 -16.56 -2.36
C ALA A 59 2.81 -15.14 -2.54
N PRO A 60 2.56 -14.47 -3.68
CA PRO A 60 3.00 -13.10 -3.87
C PRO A 60 2.08 -12.12 -3.16
N ILE A 61 2.59 -10.90 -2.94
CA ILE A 61 1.78 -9.74 -2.59
C ILE A 61 1.32 -9.09 -3.90
N ILE A 62 0.02 -8.83 -4.01
CA ILE A 62 -0.57 -8.21 -5.20
C ILE A 62 -0.98 -6.77 -4.86
N LEU A 63 -0.52 -5.83 -5.66
CA LEU A 63 -0.96 -4.43 -5.60
C LEU A 63 -1.98 -4.20 -6.72
N ARG A 64 -3.21 -3.87 -6.34
CA ARG A 64 -4.25 -3.51 -7.30
C ARG A 64 -4.40 -2.01 -7.35
N VAL A 65 -4.32 -1.46 -8.55
CA VAL A 65 -4.47 -0.04 -8.84
C VAL A 65 -5.70 0.13 -9.73
N CYS A 66 -6.65 0.97 -9.30
CA CYS A 66 -7.88 1.22 -10.04
C CYS A 66 -7.73 2.48 -10.88
N GLY A 67 -7.93 2.34 -12.20
CA GLY A 67 -7.86 3.48 -13.12
C GLY A 67 -6.45 3.79 -13.60
N THR A 68 -6.29 4.98 -14.16
CA THR A 68 -5.06 5.41 -14.82
C THR A 68 -4.49 6.73 -14.29
N GLY A 69 -5.15 7.35 -13.31
CA GLY A 69 -4.70 8.59 -12.68
C GLY A 69 -4.01 8.33 -11.33
N HIS A 70 -4.37 9.11 -10.33
CA HIS A 70 -3.95 8.87 -8.94
C HIS A 70 -4.99 7.96 -8.29
N PRO A 71 -4.82 6.65 -8.39
CA PRO A 71 -5.91 5.72 -8.15
C PRO A 71 -5.98 5.28 -6.69
N PRO A 72 -7.15 4.79 -6.25
CA PRO A 72 -7.22 3.96 -5.07
C PRO A 72 -6.36 2.71 -5.27
N VAL A 73 -5.72 2.27 -4.20
CA VAL A 73 -4.90 1.06 -4.22
C VAL A 73 -5.44 0.01 -3.26
N MET A 74 -5.20 -1.25 -3.59
CA MET A 74 -5.52 -2.38 -2.74
C MET A 74 -4.34 -3.35 -2.77
N ILE A 75 -3.95 -3.85 -1.60
CA ILE A 75 -2.91 -4.87 -1.47
C ILE A 75 -3.55 -6.14 -0.94
N TYR A 76 -3.26 -7.25 -1.57
CA TYR A 76 -3.76 -8.56 -1.16
C TYR A 76 -2.76 -9.66 -1.49
N THR A 77 -2.99 -10.83 -0.93
CA THR A 77 -2.16 -12.00 -1.17
C THR A 77 -2.64 -12.74 -2.42
N GLY A 78 -1.73 -13.06 -3.33
CA GLY A 78 -2.03 -13.90 -4.47
C GLY A 78 -2.16 -15.37 -4.10
N ASP A 79 -2.30 -16.23 -5.13
CA ASP A 79 -2.40 -17.68 -4.92
C ASP A 79 -1.04 -18.25 -4.50
N VAL A 80 -1.09 -19.27 -3.65
CA VAL A 80 0.12 -20.04 -3.29
C VAL A 80 0.58 -20.79 -4.55
N PRO A 81 1.89 -20.70 -4.91
CA PRO A 81 2.40 -21.44 -6.07
C PRO A 81 2.20 -22.94 -5.92
N ALA A 82 1.91 -23.57 -7.05
CA ALA A 82 1.73 -25.03 -7.11
C ALA A 82 3.07 -25.78 -6.88
#